data_c419a2a19bc3ccb402e1686627cbb820
#
_entry.id   c419a2a19bc3ccb402e1686627cbb820
#
_cell.length_a   1.000
_cell.length_b   1.000
_cell.length_c   1.000
_cell.angle_alpha   90.00
_cell.angle_beta   90.00
_cell.angle_gamma   90.00
#
_symmetry.space_group_name_H-M   'P 1'
#
loop_
_entity.id
_entity.type
_entity.pdbx_description
1 polymer ?
#
loop_
_entity_poly.entity_id
_entity_poly.type
_entity_poly.pdbx_seq_one_letter_code
_entity_poly.pdbx_strand_id
1 'polypeptide(L)' 'MSRVLELSADQLPMIVRLKLLDGWKEYVLLKTKQNGLLLNRKVEEGSRQSNDR' A
#
# COMPACT_ATOMS: atom_id res chain seq x y z
N MET A 1 7.55 19.96 -9.55
CA MET A 1 6.49 20.32 -8.61
C MET A 1 6.19 19.16 -7.68
N SER A 2 6.09 19.42 -6.41
CA SER A 2 5.84 18.33 -5.47
C SER A 2 4.50 18.53 -4.77
N ARG A 3 3.95 17.42 -4.35
CA ARG A 3 2.69 17.42 -3.66
C ARG A 3 2.87 16.76 -2.31
N VAL A 4 2.00 17.13 -1.39
CA VAL A 4 2.07 16.59 -0.04
C VAL A 4 0.77 15.88 0.28
N LEU A 5 0.89 14.66 0.76
CA LEU A 5 -0.23 13.91 1.27
C LEU A 5 -0.04 13.74 2.77
N GLU A 6 -0.99 14.23 3.53
CA GLU A 6 -0.90 14.16 4.97
C GLU A 6 -1.90 13.16 5.49
N LEU A 7 -1.43 12.29 6.36
CA LEU A 7 -2.26 11.25 6.93
C LEU A 7 -2.13 11.25 8.43
N SER A 8 -3.20 10.85 9.07
CA SER A 8 -3.18 10.63 10.50
C SER A 8 -2.92 9.15 10.77
N ALA A 9 -2.17 8.87 11.82
CA ALA A 9 -1.82 7.48 12.13
C ALA A 9 -3.05 6.62 12.36
N ASP A 10 -4.13 7.21 12.85
CA ASP A 10 -5.33 6.42 13.11
C ASP A 10 -6.08 6.07 11.84
N GLN A 11 -5.66 6.58 10.68
CA GLN A 11 -6.25 6.18 9.42
C GLN A 11 -5.60 4.93 8.87
N LEU A 12 -4.50 4.51 9.44
CA LEU A 12 -3.79 3.34 8.96
C LEU A 12 -4.26 2.10 9.67
N PRO A 13 -4.21 0.96 9.03
CA PRO A 13 -3.71 0.75 7.67
C PRO A 13 -4.73 1.19 6.64
N MET A 14 -4.25 1.52 5.45
CA MET A 14 -5.16 1.91 4.39
C MET A 14 -4.67 1.35 3.07
N ILE A 15 -5.60 1.23 2.14
CA ILE A 15 -5.30 0.78 0.80
C ILE A 15 -5.03 2.01 -0.06
N VAL A 16 -3.91 1.98 -0.76
CA VAL A 16 -3.55 3.05 -1.68
C VAL A 16 -3.61 2.48 -3.09
N ARG A 17 -4.36 3.13 -3.94
CA ARG A 17 -4.49 2.69 -5.32
C ARG A 17 -3.79 3.69 -6.24
N LEU A 18 -2.97 3.15 -7.10
CA LEU A 18 -2.20 3.97 -8.03
C LEU A 18 -2.64 3.66 -9.44
N LYS A 19 -3.02 4.69 -10.17
CA LYS A 19 -3.42 4.51 -11.55
C LYS A 19 -2.22 4.68 -12.46
N LEU A 20 -1.96 3.66 -13.25
CA LEU A 20 -0.88 3.68 -14.23
C LEU A 20 -1.50 3.61 -15.62
N LEU A 21 -0.65 3.72 -16.61
CA LEU A 21 -1.14 3.66 -17.98
C LEU A 21 -1.79 2.33 -18.31
N ASP A 22 -1.29 1.27 -17.73
CA ASP A 22 -1.80 -0.06 -18.03
C ASP A 22 -2.76 -0.59 -16.97
N GLY A 23 -3.22 0.25 -16.07
CA GLY A 23 -4.20 -0.18 -15.10
C GLY A 23 -3.92 0.35 -13.72
N TRP A 24 -4.51 -0.32 -12.73
CA TRP A 24 -4.41 0.09 -11.35
C TRP A 24 -3.56 -0.89 -10.57
N LYS A 25 -2.83 -0.36 -9.59
CA LYS A 25 -2.11 -1.18 -8.66
C LYS A 25 -2.54 -0.79 -7.25
N GLU A 26 -2.55 -1.77 -6.37
CA GLU A 26 -2.96 -1.53 -5.00
C GLU A 26 -1.84 -1.85 -4.04
N TYR A 27 -1.71 -1.00 -3.04
CA TYR A 27 -0.70 -1.14 -2.01
C TYR A 27 -1.36 -0.96 -0.66
N VAL A 28 -0.75 -1.54 0.36
CA VAL A 28 -1.22 -1.38 1.73
C VAL A 28 -0.22 -0.52 2.46
N LEU A 29 -0.70 0.57 3.03
CA LEU A 29 0.13 1.49 3.78
C LEU A 29 -0.05 1.21 5.26
N LEU A 30 1.05 0.91 5.93
CA LEU A 30 1.03 0.49 7.31
C LEU A 30 1.92 1.39 8.16
N LYS A 31 1.61 1.42 9.44
CA LYS A 31 2.45 2.13 10.39
C LYS A 31 3.37 1.12 11.06
N THR A 32 4.64 1.47 11.15
CA THR A 32 5.61 0.59 11.80
C THR A 32 5.70 0.92 13.30
N LYS A 33 6.38 0.05 14.03
CA LYS A 33 6.54 0.25 15.46
C LYS A 33 7.40 1.46 15.79
N GLN A 34 8.24 1.87 14.86
CA GLN A 34 9.10 3.02 15.08
C GLN A 34 8.48 4.32 14.57
N ASN A 35 7.16 4.32 14.41
CA ASN A 35 6.45 5.51 13.94
C ASN A 35 6.81 5.88 12.52
N GLY A 36 7.15 4.90 11.72
CA GLY A 36 7.39 5.12 10.31
C GLY A 36 6.27 4.56 9.47
N LEU A 37 6.46 4.58 8.18
CA LEU A 37 5.49 4.05 7.25
C LEU A 37 6.11 2.91 6.46
N LEU A 38 5.28 1.94 6.14
CA LEU A 38 5.65 0.83 5.31
C LEU A 38 4.63 0.68 4.22
N LEU A 39 5.08 0.61 2.98
CA LEU A 39 4.21 0.45 1.85
C LEU A 39 4.43 -0.94 1.27
N ASN A 40 3.42 -1.78 1.37
CA ASN A 40 3.48 -3.13 0.85
C ASN A 40 2.61 -3.25 -0.38
N ARG A 41 3.10 -4.01 -1.33
CA ARG A 41 2.32 -4.27 -2.51
C ARG A 41 1.24 -5.27 -2.18
N LYS A 42 0.01 -4.95 -2.54
CA LYS A 42 -1.07 -5.88 -2.32
C LYS A 42 -1.01 -6.97 -3.37
N VAL A 43 -1.03 -8.21 -2.95
CA VAL A 43 -0.95 -9.34 -3.85
C VAL A 43 -2.36 -9.77 -4.22
N GLU A 44 -2.59 -9.94 -5.51
CA GLU A 44 -3.89 -10.40 -5.95
C GLU A 44 -4.11 -11.84 -5.58
N GLU A 45 -5.34 -12.17 -5.30
CA GLU A 45 -5.65 -13.48 -4.84
C GLU A 45 -5.22 -14.56 -5.77
N GLY A 46 -5.29 -14.33 -7.03
CA GLY A 46 -4.91 -15.36 -7.98
C GLY A 46 -3.46 -15.67 -7.96
N SER A 47 -2.65 -14.82 -7.46
CA SER A 47 -1.25 -15.07 -7.50
C SER A 47 -0.72 -15.67 -6.24
N ARG A 48 -1.42 -15.98 -5.33
CA ARG A 48 -1.00 -16.45 -4.10
C ARG A 48 -0.38 -17.66 -3.93
N GLN A 49 -0.49 -17.57 -4.28
CA GLN A 49 0.02 -18.39 -4.06
C GLN A 49 0.87 -18.62 -3.65
N SER A 50 0.83 -18.51 -3.73
CA SER A 50 1.67 -18.75 -3.37
C SER A 50 2.23 -18.80 -2.66
N ASN A 51 2.04 -18.74 -2.59
CA ASN A 51 2.65 -18.93 -1.85
C ASN A 51 3.09 -19.25 -1.19
N ASP A 52 3.02 -19.29 -1.19
CA ASP A 52 3.51 -19.67 -0.53
C ASP A 52 4.09 -19.95 -0.12
N ARG A 53 4.25 -20.08 0.01
CA ARG A 53 4.94 -20.46 0.36
C ARG A 53 5.23 -20.66 0.54
#